data_a6471bdba95dd0614c2db6f63fda4a64
#
_entry.id   a6471bdba95dd0614c2db6f63fda4a64
#
_cell.length_a   1.000
_cell.length_b   1.000
_cell.length_c   1.000
_cell.angle_alpha   90.00
_cell.angle_beta   90.00
_cell.angle_gamma   90.00
#
_symmetry.space_group_name_H-M   'P 1'
#
loop_
_entity.id
_entity.type
_entity.pdbx_description
1 polymer ?
#
loop_
_entity_poly.entity_id
_entity_poly.type
_entity_poly.pdbx_seq_one_letter_code
_entity_poly.pdbx_strand_id
1 'polypeptide(L)'
;MIVVMPNGNTDRHSAAPGEDGQGMYKPYPCGATDTSFEEHFGDVISYVDSHYRTIRKKSGRAIAGLSMGGFHSNIISVNYPNTFDYVGLFSAAPTTWRIQTDGSLYSAPNFYENYDAKLKALFDNKIALYYIAIGDTDFLYEANCEFLKKLDGIGADYVYVESKGGHIWANWRDYLTDFIGRIF
;
A
#
# COMPACT_ATOMS: atom_id res chain seq x y z
N MET A 1 17.11 -12.13 -2.12
CA MET A 1 15.79 -11.56 -1.77
C MET A 1 14.70 -12.51 -2.24
N ILE A 2 13.63 -12.66 -1.46
CA ILE A 2 12.40 -13.37 -1.88
C ILE A 2 11.36 -12.30 -2.19
N VAL A 3 10.72 -12.38 -3.35
CA VAL A 3 9.64 -11.47 -3.76
C VAL A 3 8.33 -12.24 -3.73
N VAL A 4 7.34 -11.72 -3.02
CA VAL A 4 6.00 -12.30 -2.89
C VAL A 4 5.01 -11.33 -3.53
N MET A 5 4.26 -11.80 -4.50
CA MET A 5 3.27 -10.99 -5.24
C MET A 5 1.88 -11.61 -5.05
N PRO A 6 1.23 -11.34 -3.90
CA PRO A 6 -0.09 -11.89 -3.66
C PRO A 6 -1.14 -11.18 -4.53
N ASN A 7 -2.22 -11.87 -4.83
CA ASN A 7 -3.38 -11.27 -5.46
C ASN A 7 -4.20 -10.51 -4.40
N GLY A 8 -4.25 -9.19 -4.52
CA GLY A 8 -5.04 -8.32 -3.64
C GLY A 8 -6.54 -8.30 -3.94
N ASN A 9 -6.97 -9.00 -4.99
CA ASN A 9 -8.38 -9.13 -5.32
C ASN A 9 -8.99 -10.30 -4.51
N THR A 10 -9.74 -9.98 -3.49
CA THR A 10 -10.38 -10.95 -2.59
C THR A 10 -11.86 -11.15 -2.87
N ASP A 11 -12.37 -10.63 -3.99
CA ASP A 11 -13.74 -10.89 -4.39
C ASP A 11 -13.94 -12.40 -4.59
N ARG A 12 -14.77 -12.99 -3.75
CA ARG A 12 -15.15 -14.42 -3.84
C ARG A 12 -15.84 -14.77 -5.17
N HIS A 13 -16.27 -13.77 -5.90
CA HIS A 13 -16.90 -13.88 -7.21
C HIS A 13 -15.95 -13.55 -8.36
N SER A 14 -14.71 -13.16 -8.09
CA SER A 14 -13.71 -13.12 -9.13
C SER A 14 -13.30 -14.56 -9.45
N ALA A 15 -14.14 -15.21 -10.17
CA ALA A 15 -13.75 -16.33 -10.99
C ALA A 15 -12.45 -15.98 -11.74
N ALA A 16 -11.79 -17.00 -12.25
CA ALA A 16 -10.52 -16.84 -12.96
C ALA A 16 -10.50 -15.60 -13.86
N PRO A 17 -9.39 -14.91 -14.01
CA PRO A 17 -9.29 -13.73 -14.86
C PRO A 17 -9.89 -14.03 -16.24
N GLY A 18 -11.00 -13.38 -16.57
CA GLY A 18 -11.60 -13.48 -17.90
C GLY A 18 -13.03 -13.99 -18.00
N GLU A 19 -13.66 -14.48 -16.94
CA GLU A 19 -15.06 -14.98 -17.08
C GLU A 19 -16.09 -13.88 -17.31
N ASP A 20 -15.81 -12.63 -16.94
CA ASP A 20 -16.69 -11.49 -17.19
C ASP A 20 -16.04 -10.34 -17.99
N GLY A 21 -14.82 -10.53 -18.45
CA GLY A 21 -14.08 -9.54 -19.26
C GLY A 21 -13.69 -8.27 -18.54
N GLN A 22 -13.91 -8.14 -17.25
CA GLN A 22 -13.67 -6.91 -16.50
C GLN A 22 -12.42 -6.93 -15.62
N GLY A 23 -11.78 -8.07 -15.42
CA GLY A 23 -10.49 -8.17 -14.72
C GLY A 23 -10.42 -7.35 -13.42
N MET A 24 -9.26 -6.83 -13.16
CA MET A 24 -8.88 -6.03 -11.99
C MET A 24 -9.66 -4.69 -11.84
N TYR A 25 -10.39 -4.27 -12.84
CA TYR A 25 -11.11 -3.00 -12.89
C TYR A 25 -12.62 -3.13 -12.79
N LYS A 26 -13.13 -4.28 -12.38
CA LYS A 26 -14.52 -4.28 -11.98
C LYS A 26 -14.67 -3.19 -10.92
N PRO A 27 -15.39 -2.07 -11.22
CA PRO A 27 -15.66 -1.11 -10.17
C PRO A 27 -16.38 -1.92 -9.11
N TYR A 28 -15.75 -2.05 -8.00
CA TYR A 28 -16.32 -2.74 -6.89
C TYR A 28 -17.78 -2.32 -6.73
N PRO A 29 -18.77 -3.18 -7.00
CA PRO A 29 -19.89 -3.09 -6.14
C PRO A 29 -19.30 -3.50 -4.80
N CYS A 30 -18.74 -2.54 -4.15
CA CYS A 30 -18.51 -2.45 -2.72
C CYS A 30 -18.30 -3.76 -1.91
N GLY A 31 -18.46 -4.91 -2.46
CA GLY A 31 -18.34 -6.19 -1.77
C GLY A 31 -16.91 -6.65 -1.56
N ALA A 32 -16.02 -6.08 -2.30
CA ALA A 32 -14.61 -6.46 -2.19
C ALA A 32 -13.85 -5.64 -1.17
N THR A 33 -14.52 -4.85 -0.44
CA THR A 33 -14.00 -4.05 0.65
C THR A 33 -14.25 -4.70 1.99
N ASP A 34 -14.38 -6.01 1.99
CA ASP A 34 -14.43 -6.74 3.25
C ASP A 34 -13.08 -6.72 3.99
N THR A 35 -12.09 -5.93 3.49
CA THR A 35 -10.72 -5.83 4.03
C THR A 35 -10.00 -7.15 4.17
N SER A 36 -10.52 -8.22 3.64
CA SER A 36 -10.00 -9.56 3.90
C SER A 36 -8.54 -9.69 3.45
N PHE A 37 -8.13 -9.01 2.39
CA PHE A 37 -6.74 -9.04 1.94
C PHE A 37 -5.79 -8.38 2.95
N GLU A 38 -6.07 -7.16 3.35
CA GLU A 38 -5.21 -6.42 4.29
C GLU A 38 -5.28 -7.00 5.69
N GLU A 39 -6.46 -7.39 6.13
CA GLU A 39 -6.71 -7.94 7.47
C GLU A 39 -6.03 -9.29 7.65
N HIS A 40 -6.02 -10.14 6.61
CA HIS A 40 -5.39 -11.46 6.61
C HIS A 40 -3.96 -11.47 6.06
N PHE A 41 -3.35 -10.30 5.84
CA PHE A 41 -1.98 -10.25 5.32
C PHE A 41 -0.95 -10.94 6.24
N GLY A 42 -1.25 -11.03 7.52
CA GLY A 42 -0.50 -11.82 8.48
C GLY A 42 -0.36 -13.30 8.10
N ASP A 43 -1.36 -13.87 7.43
CA ASP A 43 -1.34 -15.26 6.95
C ASP A 43 -0.35 -15.44 5.81
N VAL A 44 -0.24 -14.45 4.92
CA VAL A 44 0.78 -14.43 3.85
C VAL A 44 2.18 -14.43 4.45
N ILE A 45 2.42 -13.58 5.46
CA ILE A 45 3.71 -13.52 6.15
C ILE A 45 4.02 -14.85 6.83
N SER A 46 3.06 -15.40 7.56
CA SER A 46 3.19 -16.67 8.28
C SER A 46 3.47 -17.83 7.33
N TYR A 47 2.78 -17.87 6.19
CA TYR A 47 3.01 -18.87 5.16
C TYR A 47 4.44 -18.79 4.61
N VAL A 48 4.88 -17.59 4.22
CA VAL A 48 6.21 -17.39 3.65
C VAL A 48 7.30 -17.73 4.67
N ASP A 49 7.14 -17.29 5.92
CA ASP A 49 8.10 -17.55 6.99
C ASP A 49 8.20 -19.04 7.38
N SER A 50 7.12 -19.80 7.17
CA SER A 50 7.12 -21.25 7.48
C SER A 50 7.66 -22.11 6.34
N HIS A 51 7.59 -21.64 5.08
CA HIS A 51 7.97 -22.41 3.91
C HIS A 51 9.32 -22.03 3.32
N TYR A 52 9.83 -20.82 3.65
CA TYR A 52 11.07 -20.31 3.10
C TYR A 52 12.02 -19.83 4.20
N ARG A 53 13.30 -19.82 3.88
CA ARG A 53 14.34 -19.31 4.79
C ARG A 53 14.35 -17.78 4.76
N THR A 54 13.59 -17.17 5.66
CA THR A 54 13.42 -15.73 5.79
C THR A 54 14.16 -15.13 6.99
N ILE A 55 14.34 -13.83 6.97
CA ILE A 55 14.75 -13.04 8.14
C ILE A 55 13.48 -12.54 8.81
N ARG A 56 13.10 -13.18 9.93
CA ARG A 56 11.83 -12.93 10.65
C ARG A 56 11.91 -11.69 11.54
N LYS A 57 12.36 -10.58 10.96
CA LYS A 57 12.47 -9.27 11.63
C LYS A 57 11.98 -8.21 10.69
N LYS A 58 11.46 -7.08 11.22
CA LYS A 58 11.02 -5.96 10.39
C LYS A 58 12.15 -5.43 9.49
N SER A 59 13.41 -5.44 9.96
CA SER A 59 14.57 -5.04 9.18
C SER A 59 14.90 -5.93 7.98
N GLY A 60 14.29 -7.09 7.87
CA GLY A 60 14.40 -8.00 6.73
C GLY A 60 13.13 -8.02 5.85
N ARG A 61 12.19 -7.09 6.05
CA ARG A 61 10.93 -7.06 5.32
C ARG A 61 10.65 -5.70 4.71
N ALA A 62 10.27 -5.72 3.45
CA ALA A 62 9.75 -4.57 2.72
C ALA A 62 8.34 -4.87 2.21
N ILE A 63 7.51 -3.84 2.12
CA ILE A 63 6.25 -3.86 1.42
C ILE A 63 6.19 -2.70 0.45
N ALA A 64 5.78 -2.94 -0.78
CA ALA A 64 5.64 -1.88 -1.77
C ALA A 64 4.55 -2.19 -2.77
N GLY A 65 4.00 -1.15 -3.38
CA GLY A 65 3.01 -1.32 -4.41
C GLY A 65 2.73 -0.06 -5.21
N LEU A 66 2.16 -0.25 -6.39
CA LEU A 66 1.74 0.84 -7.26
C LEU A 66 0.22 1.04 -7.20
N SER A 67 -0.24 2.28 -7.32
CA SER A 67 -1.66 2.61 -7.40
C SER A 67 -2.47 2.00 -6.24
N MET A 68 -3.39 1.09 -6.52
CA MET A 68 -4.13 0.33 -5.51
C MET A 68 -3.20 -0.53 -4.65
N GLY A 69 -2.14 -1.12 -5.22
CA GLY A 69 -1.13 -1.85 -4.45
C GLY A 69 -0.37 -0.95 -3.47
N GLY A 70 -0.17 0.33 -3.81
CA GLY A 70 0.35 1.33 -2.90
C GLY A 70 -0.62 1.64 -1.76
N PHE A 71 -1.91 1.72 -2.04
CA PHE A 71 -2.95 1.81 -1.01
C PHE A 71 -2.90 0.62 -0.05
N HIS A 72 -2.88 -0.62 -0.56
CA HIS A 72 -2.74 -1.82 0.27
C HIS A 72 -1.47 -1.78 1.13
N SER A 73 -0.34 -1.40 0.52
CA SER A 73 0.94 -1.31 1.24
C SER A 73 0.90 -0.30 2.38
N ASN A 74 0.27 0.85 2.16
CA ASN A 74 0.06 1.86 3.20
C ASN A 74 -0.82 1.31 4.33
N ILE A 75 -1.99 0.79 4.02
CA ILE A 75 -2.94 0.27 5.03
C ILE A 75 -2.35 -0.91 5.81
N ILE A 76 -1.70 -1.85 5.14
CA ILE A 76 -1.04 -2.98 5.79
C ILE A 76 0.07 -2.49 6.72
N SER A 77 0.92 -1.57 6.28
CA SER A 77 2.05 -1.09 7.08
C SER A 77 1.60 -0.42 8.38
N VAL A 78 0.53 0.36 8.37
CA VAL A 78 0.01 1.03 9.57
C VAL A 78 -0.72 0.09 10.53
N ASN A 79 -1.28 -1.01 10.02
CA ASN A 79 -1.95 -2.02 10.85
C ASN A 79 -0.98 -3.11 11.36
N TYR A 80 0.19 -3.23 10.75
CA TYR A 80 1.27 -4.14 11.17
C TYR A 80 2.57 -3.36 11.46
N PRO A 81 2.57 -2.42 12.43
CA PRO A 81 3.62 -1.40 12.56
C PRO A 81 5.01 -1.94 12.92
N ASN A 82 5.10 -3.19 13.37
CA ASN A 82 6.37 -3.85 13.72
C ASN A 82 6.79 -4.92 12.71
N THR A 83 6.24 -4.89 11.49
CA THR A 83 6.44 -5.97 10.52
C THR A 83 7.37 -5.58 9.38
N PHE A 84 7.33 -4.34 8.94
CA PHE A 84 8.10 -3.83 7.81
C PHE A 84 8.95 -2.63 8.23
N ASP A 85 10.22 -2.61 7.84
CA ASP A 85 11.09 -1.44 7.97
C ASP A 85 11.15 -0.61 6.70
N TYR A 86 10.68 -1.14 5.58
CA TYR A 86 10.73 -0.48 4.28
C TYR A 86 9.34 -0.50 3.66
N VAL A 87 8.80 0.67 3.38
CA VAL A 87 7.49 0.87 2.74
C VAL A 87 7.66 1.70 1.48
N GLY A 88 7.18 1.19 0.34
CA GLY A 88 7.24 1.87 -0.95
C GLY A 88 5.84 2.12 -1.53
N LEU A 89 5.52 3.37 -1.77
CA LEU A 89 4.24 3.84 -2.29
C LEU A 89 4.46 4.48 -3.67
N PHE A 90 4.09 3.80 -4.74
CA PHE A 90 4.32 4.27 -6.11
C PHE A 90 3.00 4.71 -6.72
N SER A 91 2.83 6.00 -7.01
CA SER A 91 1.55 6.53 -7.48
C SER A 91 0.39 5.98 -6.65
N ALA A 92 0.57 5.92 -5.34
CA ALA A 92 -0.37 5.26 -4.46
C ALA A 92 -1.69 6.04 -4.36
N ALA A 93 -2.80 5.32 -4.23
CA ALA A 93 -4.05 5.93 -3.82
C ALA A 93 -4.02 6.14 -2.29
N PRO A 94 -3.97 7.37 -1.79
CA PRO A 94 -4.02 7.61 -0.36
C PRO A 94 -5.40 7.26 0.22
N THR A 95 -5.50 7.17 1.53
CA THR A 95 -6.65 6.69 2.28
C THR A 95 -8.01 7.31 1.96
N THR A 96 -8.05 8.49 1.37
CA THR A 96 -9.27 9.19 0.98
C THR A 96 -10.09 8.49 -0.12
N TRP A 97 -9.53 7.49 -0.77
CA TRP A 97 -10.17 6.76 -1.87
C TRP A 97 -11.34 5.87 -1.44
N ARG A 98 -11.50 5.65 -0.16
CA ARG A 98 -12.53 4.77 0.39
C ARG A 98 -13.74 5.50 0.97
N ILE A 99 -13.84 6.80 0.73
CA ILE A 99 -15.05 7.54 1.05
C ILE A 99 -16.04 7.29 -0.08
N GLN A 100 -17.19 6.72 0.24
CA GLN A 100 -18.28 6.55 -0.72
C GLN A 100 -18.83 7.92 -1.16
N THR A 101 -19.52 7.96 -2.27
CA THR A 101 -20.13 9.19 -2.78
C THR A 101 -21.20 9.79 -1.84
N ASP A 102 -21.70 9.01 -0.89
CA ASP A 102 -22.59 9.45 0.17
C ASP A 102 -21.85 9.91 1.46
N GLY A 103 -20.53 9.93 1.45
CA GLY A 103 -19.69 10.32 2.58
C GLY A 103 -19.44 9.21 3.60
N SER A 104 -20.01 8.01 3.41
CA SER A 104 -19.72 6.87 4.27
C SER A 104 -18.37 6.23 3.93
N LEU A 105 -17.71 5.64 4.93
CA LEU A 105 -16.55 4.79 4.71
C LEU A 105 -17.01 3.38 4.30
N TYR A 106 -16.28 2.75 3.40
CA TYR A 106 -16.46 1.32 3.16
C TYR A 106 -16.26 0.55 4.47
N SER A 107 -17.19 -0.35 4.74
CA SER A 107 -17.32 -1.01 6.02
C SER A 107 -16.29 -2.11 6.26
N ALA A 108 -15.18 -1.74 6.81
CA ALA A 108 -14.43 -2.59 7.71
C ALA A 108 -13.98 -1.68 8.84
N PRO A 109 -14.85 -1.42 9.76
CA PRO A 109 -14.69 -0.33 10.72
C PRO A 109 -13.36 -0.43 11.45
N ASN A 110 -12.97 -1.58 11.91
CA ASN A 110 -11.80 -1.72 12.78
C ASN A 110 -10.44 -1.58 12.07
N PHE A 111 -10.34 -1.89 10.79
CA PHE A 111 -9.07 -1.89 10.07
C PHE A 111 -8.67 -0.49 9.59
N TYR A 112 -9.64 0.31 9.18
CA TYR A 112 -9.41 1.69 8.73
C TYR A 112 -9.60 2.73 9.84
N GLU A 113 -10.23 2.35 10.96
CA GLU A 113 -10.41 3.24 12.09
C GLU A 113 -9.08 3.69 12.68
N ASN A 114 -9.07 4.92 13.18
CA ASN A 114 -7.92 5.51 13.85
C ASN A 114 -6.66 5.55 12.97
N TYR A 115 -6.82 5.67 11.65
CA TYR A 115 -5.71 5.65 10.70
C TYR A 115 -4.59 6.63 11.08
N ASP A 116 -4.93 7.86 11.45
CA ASP A 116 -3.93 8.88 11.79
C ASP A 116 -3.11 8.50 13.02
N ALA A 117 -3.73 7.90 14.02
CA ALA A 117 -3.03 7.39 15.19
C ALA A 117 -2.12 6.20 14.85
N LYS A 118 -2.59 5.30 13.97
CA LYS A 118 -1.81 4.16 13.49
C LYS A 118 -0.62 4.61 12.63
N LEU A 119 -0.83 5.60 11.76
CA LEU A 119 0.23 6.18 10.95
C LEU A 119 1.32 6.80 11.83
N LYS A 120 0.91 7.59 12.82
CA LYS A 120 1.85 8.13 13.80
C LYS A 120 2.62 7.02 14.53
N ALA A 121 1.95 5.98 14.98
CA ALA A 121 2.58 4.86 15.67
C ALA A 121 3.59 4.11 14.76
N LEU A 122 3.34 4.02 13.47
CA LEU A 122 4.28 3.46 12.50
C LEU A 122 5.61 4.23 12.53
N PHE A 123 5.56 5.57 12.48
CA PHE A 123 6.77 6.40 12.51
C PHE A 123 7.42 6.44 13.90
N ASP A 124 6.65 6.45 14.97
CA ASP A 124 7.17 6.34 16.35
C ASP A 124 7.98 5.03 16.55
N ASN A 125 7.65 3.97 15.83
CA ASN A 125 8.38 2.69 15.79
C ASN A 125 9.67 2.73 14.95
N LYS A 126 10.07 3.89 14.44
CA LYS A 126 11.32 4.11 13.69
C LYS A 126 11.41 3.19 12.46
N ILE A 127 10.56 3.41 11.51
CA ILE A 127 10.67 2.80 10.18
C ILE A 127 11.98 3.24 9.50
N ALA A 128 12.66 2.33 8.81
CA ALA A 128 13.94 2.63 8.17
C ALA A 128 13.79 3.42 6.87
N LEU A 129 12.72 3.17 6.12
CA LEU A 129 12.41 3.88 4.87
C LEU A 129 10.91 3.92 4.62
N TYR A 130 10.38 5.11 4.49
CA TYR A 130 9.04 5.34 3.94
C TYR A 130 9.20 6.13 2.65
N TYR A 131 8.99 5.47 1.52
CA TYR A 131 9.29 5.99 0.19
C TYR A 131 8.00 6.25 -0.56
N ILE A 132 7.86 7.46 -1.09
CA ILE A 132 6.69 7.89 -1.88
C ILE A 132 7.19 8.43 -3.21
N ALA A 133 6.65 7.92 -4.31
CA ALA A 133 7.00 8.39 -5.64
C ALA A 133 5.75 8.57 -6.51
N ILE A 134 5.72 9.67 -7.26
CA ILE A 134 4.59 10.01 -8.14
C ILE A 134 5.02 10.90 -9.31
N GLY A 135 4.32 10.79 -10.43
CA GLY A 135 4.50 11.66 -11.59
C GLY A 135 3.72 12.97 -11.44
N ASP A 136 4.27 14.07 -11.95
CA ASP A 136 3.69 15.41 -11.85
C ASP A 136 2.37 15.60 -12.62
N THR A 137 2.04 14.68 -13.52
CA THR A 137 0.75 14.65 -14.24
C THR A 137 -0.09 13.42 -13.92
N ASP A 138 0.24 12.71 -12.84
CA ASP A 138 -0.54 11.59 -12.34
C ASP A 138 -1.87 12.09 -11.77
N PHE A 139 -2.98 11.41 -12.07
CA PHE A 139 -4.30 11.80 -11.57
C PHE A 139 -4.43 11.68 -10.04
N LEU A 140 -3.51 10.97 -9.38
CA LEU A 140 -3.40 10.88 -7.92
C LEU A 140 -2.44 11.92 -7.32
N TYR A 141 -1.88 12.81 -8.13
CA TYR A 141 -0.86 13.76 -7.68
C TYR A 141 -1.35 14.63 -6.51
N GLU A 142 -2.49 15.29 -6.68
CA GLU A 142 -3.06 16.16 -5.63
C GLU A 142 -3.33 15.39 -4.32
N ALA A 143 -3.86 14.17 -4.44
CA ALA A 143 -4.12 13.32 -3.28
C ALA A 143 -2.82 12.91 -2.56
N ASN A 144 -1.73 12.71 -3.31
CA ASN A 144 -0.42 12.46 -2.70
C ASN A 144 0.15 13.73 -2.04
N CYS A 145 -0.02 14.92 -2.63
CA CYS A 145 0.36 16.18 -2.00
C CYS A 145 -0.36 16.39 -0.66
N GLU A 146 -1.65 16.07 -0.58
CA GLU A 146 -2.39 16.14 0.68
C GLU A 146 -1.88 15.12 1.71
N PHE A 147 -1.50 13.94 1.25
CA PHE A 147 -0.89 12.93 2.11
C PHE A 147 0.48 13.35 2.64
N LEU A 148 1.32 13.99 1.81
CA LEU A 148 2.61 14.55 2.26
C LEU A 148 2.41 15.61 3.36
N LYS A 149 1.44 16.52 3.21
CA LYS A 149 1.10 17.49 4.27
C LYS A 149 0.72 16.82 5.59
N LYS A 150 0.01 15.69 5.52
CA LYS A 150 -0.32 14.90 6.70
C LYS A 150 0.93 14.32 7.36
N LEU A 151 1.86 13.78 6.58
CA LEU A 151 3.14 13.26 7.05
C LEU A 151 4.00 14.36 7.69
N ASP A 152 4.08 15.53 7.06
CA ASP A 152 4.76 16.70 7.61
C ASP A 152 4.14 17.13 8.96
N GLY A 153 2.82 17.09 9.05
CA GLY A 153 2.07 17.46 10.26
C GLY A 153 2.36 16.56 11.47
N ILE A 154 2.78 15.32 11.24
CA ILE A 154 3.18 14.39 12.31
C ILE A 154 4.70 14.29 12.48
N GLY A 155 5.49 15.05 11.70
CA GLY A 155 6.95 15.01 11.75
C GLY A 155 7.53 13.69 11.24
N ALA A 156 6.88 13.06 10.26
CA ALA A 156 7.33 11.80 9.67
C ALA A 156 8.62 12.00 8.88
N ASP A 157 9.52 11.02 8.96
CA ASP A 157 10.70 10.96 8.10
C ASP A 157 10.39 10.08 6.88
N TYR A 158 10.46 10.66 5.68
CA TYR A 158 10.15 9.96 4.43
C TYR A 158 11.00 10.48 3.26
N VAL A 159 11.11 9.66 2.23
CA VAL A 159 11.70 10.02 0.94
C VAL A 159 10.58 10.28 -0.05
N TYR A 160 10.58 11.47 -0.64
CA TYR A 160 9.65 11.82 -1.71
C TYR A 160 10.39 11.97 -3.04
N VAL A 161 9.87 11.34 -4.08
CA VAL A 161 10.37 11.42 -5.45
C VAL A 161 9.26 11.85 -6.39
N GLU A 162 9.43 13.03 -6.98
CA GLU A 162 8.58 13.50 -8.06
C GLU A 162 9.27 13.26 -9.40
N SER A 163 8.54 12.70 -10.34
CA SER A 163 9.01 12.50 -11.71
C SER A 163 8.14 13.20 -12.73
N LYS A 164 8.61 13.27 -13.96
CA LYS A 164 7.78 13.70 -15.09
C LYS A 164 6.83 12.57 -15.49
N GLY A 165 5.63 12.97 -15.97
CA GLY A 165 4.64 12.03 -16.52
C GLY A 165 3.57 11.60 -15.51
N GLY A 166 2.71 10.71 -15.98
CA GLY A 166 1.49 10.31 -15.26
C GLY A 166 1.55 8.91 -14.68
N HIS A 167 0.38 8.31 -14.57
CA HIS A 167 0.14 6.98 -14.00
C HIS A 167 0.54 5.87 -14.96
N ILE A 168 1.86 5.68 -15.15
CA ILE A 168 2.41 4.85 -16.23
C ILE A 168 3.50 3.88 -15.76
N TRP A 169 3.60 2.77 -16.44
CA TRP A 169 4.59 1.72 -16.16
C TRP A 169 6.06 2.19 -16.23
N ALA A 170 6.37 3.17 -17.06
CA ALA A 170 7.73 3.71 -17.13
C ALA A 170 8.15 4.25 -15.76
N ASN A 171 7.32 5.14 -15.18
CA ASN A 171 7.57 5.73 -13.87
C ASN A 171 7.66 4.65 -12.78
N TRP A 172 6.74 3.70 -12.77
CA TRP A 172 6.72 2.67 -11.70
C TRP A 172 7.93 1.74 -11.72
N ARG A 173 8.48 1.44 -12.90
CA ARG A 173 9.74 0.69 -13.01
C ARG A 173 10.92 1.46 -12.44
N ASP A 174 10.97 2.76 -12.70
CA ASP A 174 12.02 3.63 -12.17
C ASP A 174 11.89 3.75 -10.64
N TYR A 175 10.67 3.93 -10.12
CA TYR A 175 10.43 3.97 -8.68
C TYR A 175 10.80 2.66 -7.98
N LEU A 176 10.44 1.52 -8.56
CA LEU A 176 10.80 0.22 -8.01
C LEU A 176 12.32 0.02 -8.00
N THR A 177 13.00 0.44 -9.07
CA THR A 177 14.47 0.34 -9.19
C THR A 177 15.16 1.20 -8.13
N ASP A 178 14.71 2.45 -7.95
CA ASP A 178 15.26 3.34 -6.93
C ASP A 178 14.96 2.81 -5.51
N PHE A 179 13.73 2.38 -5.26
CA PHE A 179 13.34 1.80 -3.97
C PHE A 179 14.16 0.57 -3.61
N ILE A 180 14.34 -0.38 -4.55
CA ILE A 180 15.14 -1.59 -4.31
C ILE A 180 16.61 -1.26 -4.01
N GLY A 181 17.14 -0.22 -4.63
CA GLY A 181 18.50 0.26 -4.36
C GLY A 181 18.70 0.86 -2.95
N ARG A 182 17.61 1.14 -2.22
CA ARG A 182 17.63 1.77 -0.89
C ARG A 182 17.33 0.81 0.26
N ILE A 183 16.87 -0.41 -0.04
CA ILE A 183 16.49 -1.39 0.98
C ILE A 183 17.59 -2.43 1.18
N PHE A 184 17.75 -2.90 2.42
CA PHE A 184 18.76 -3.89 2.88
C PHE A 184 20.19 -3.38 2.77
#